data_81a633d6f2c7de6165f2a08412c988f6
#
_entry.id   81a633d6f2c7de6165f2a08412c988f6
#
_cell.length_a   1.000
_cell.length_b   1.000
_cell.length_c   1.000
_cell.angle_alpha   90.00
_cell.angle_beta   90.00
_cell.angle_gamma   90.00
#
_symmetry.space_group_name_H-M   'P 1'
#
loop_
_entity.id
_entity.type
_entity.pdbx_description
1 polymer ?
#
loop_
_entity_poly.entity_id
_entity_poly.type
_entity_poly.pdbx_seq_one_letter_code
_entity_poly.pdbx_strand_id
1 'polypeptide(L)'
;MVGILALEAQRTGTVVIGEDLGTVEESVRGELARFGILGTNVVWFEKAGDTENARASADYRRLALVAVGTHDMPPTLSYLRGGHITLREELGVLTRPAEVEDAEDRAWQQAVFNQLATEGVLDPAVTPRPDDELAVVEALHRFAAATPAALTVTNLVDMVGDTRAQNQPGTTRDLYPNWCVPLCDSQQRPVLLEDIAGQPLFARLAAAARRGGG
;
A
#
# COMPACT_ATOMS: atom_id res chain seq x y z
N MET A 1 -7.75 -2.72 28.23
CA MET A 1 -7.22 -3.68 27.22
C MET A 1 -5.91 -3.20 26.63
N VAL A 2 -5.82 -1.99 26.04
CA VAL A 2 -4.59 -1.43 25.43
C VAL A 2 -3.41 -1.42 26.41
N GLY A 3 -3.60 -1.04 27.67
CA GLY A 3 -2.53 -1.04 28.66
C GLY A 3 -1.93 -2.43 28.97
N ILE A 4 -2.73 -3.50 28.88
CA ILE A 4 -2.22 -4.88 29.06
C ILE A 4 -1.37 -5.25 27.85
N LEU A 5 -1.83 -4.93 26.64
CA LEU A 5 -1.08 -5.15 25.40
C LEU A 5 0.28 -4.43 25.44
N ALA A 6 0.29 -3.15 25.84
CA ALA A 6 1.52 -2.37 25.98
C ALA A 6 2.48 -2.95 27.03
N LEU A 7 1.94 -3.42 28.18
CA LEU A 7 2.74 -4.07 29.21
C LEU A 7 3.41 -5.35 28.71
N GLU A 8 2.66 -6.21 28.02
CA GLU A 8 3.22 -7.45 27.48
C GLU A 8 4.21 -7.19 26.34
N ALA A 9 3.95 -6.18 25.49
CA ALA A 9 4.89 -5.75 24.46
C ALA A 9 6.23 -5.31 25.09
N GLN A 10 6.19 -4.52 26.16
CA GLN A 10 7.38 -4.09 26.87
C GLN A 10 8.13 -5.28 27.51
N ARG A 11 7.42 -6.21 28.14
CA ARG A 11 8.01 -7.41 28.81
C ARG A 11 8.70 -8.34 27.81
N THR A 12 8.19 -8.44 26.61
CA THR A 12 8.70 -9.35 25.55
C THR A 12 9.63 -8.67 24.56
N GLY A 13 9.79 -7.34 24.61
CA GLY A 13 10.54 -6.58 23.60
C GLY A 13 9.85 -6.54 22.24
N THR A 14 8.53 -6.73 22.20
CA THR A 14 7.74 -6.78 20.94
C THR A 14 7.28 -5.40 20.53
N VAL A 15 7.35 -5.09 19.24
CA VAL A 15 6.69 -3.91 18.66
C VAL A 15 5.27 -4.29 18.26
N VAL A 16 4.30 -3.50 18.74
CA VAL A 16 2.88 -3.68 18.37
C VAL A 16 2.50 -2.63 17.36
N ILE A 17 1.83 -3.07 16.30
CA ILE A 17 1.29 -2.23 15.24
C ILE A 17 -0.23 -2.40 15.25
N GLY A 18 -0.96 -1.30 15.42
CA GLY A 18 -2.41 -1.26 15.30
C GLY A 18 -2.80 -0.88 13.87
N GLU A 19 -3.67 -1.65 13.27
CA GLU A 19 -4.32 -1.22 12.05
C GLU A 19 -5.42 -0.22 12.42
N ASP A 20 -5.21 1.04 12.08
CA ASP A 20 -6.11 2.15 12.33
C ASP A 20 -6.56 2.83 11.03
N LEU A 21 -6.85 2.01 10.03
CA LEU A 21 -7.35 2.42 8.71
C LEU A 21 -8.87 2.64 8.76
N GLY A 22 -9.39 3.44 7.82
CA GLY A 22 -10.82 3.74 7.72
C GLY A 22 -11.33 4.73 8.77
N THR A 23 -12.58 4.56 9.18
CA THR A 23 -13.27 5.45 10.14
C THR A 23 -12.86 5.19 11.59
N VAL A 24 -11.63 5.54 11.93
CA VAL A 24 -11.12 5.45 13.31
C VAL A 24 -11.13 6.85 13.93
N GLU A 25 -11.75 6.97 15.12
CA GLU A 25 -11.77 8.23 15.86
C GLU A 25 -10.34 8.67 16.23
N GLU A 26 -10.08 9.96 16.17
CA GLU A 26 -8.77 10.54 16.50
C GLU A 26 -8.37 10.26 17.94
N SER A 27 -9.34 10.15 18.86
CA SER A 27 -9.12 9.73 20.24
C SER A 27 -8.45 8.36 20.37
N VAL A 28 -8.78 7.41 19.49
CA VAL A 28 -8.18 6.06 19.45
C VAL A 28 -6.73 6.15 19.00
N ARG A 29 -6.44 6.92 17.94
CA ARG A 29 -5.08 7.15 17.47
C ARG A 29 -4.19 7.79 18.52
N GLY A 30 -4.72 8.81 19.24
CA GLY A 30 -4.03 9.45 20.35
C GLY A 30 -3.74 8.47 21.49
N GLU A 31 -4.68 7.60 21.83
CA GLU A 31 -4.50 6.59 22.88
C GLU A 31 -3.46 5.53 22.48
N LEU A 32 -3.48 5.02 21.24
CA LEU A 32 -2.47 4.09 20.74
C LEU A 32 -1.07 4.71 20.80
N ALA A 33 -0.92 5.95 20.31
CA ALA A 33 0.36 6.67 20.35
C ALA A 33 0.87 6.88 21.78
N ARG A 34 0.00 7.17 22.73
CA ARG A 34 0.34 7.32 24.16
C ARG A 34 0.95 6.05 24.76
N PHE A 35 0.54 4.89 24.28
CA PHE A 35 1.09 3.60 24.70
C PHE A 35 2.26 3.10 23.82
N GLY A 36 2.73 3.91 22.86
CA GLY A 36 3.82 3.52 21.97
C GLY A 36 3.42 2.44 20.95
N ILE A 37 2.12 2.24 20.74
CA ILE A 37 1.60 1.35 19.71
C ILE A 37 1.63 2.11 18.37
N LEU A 38 2.27 1.54 17.37
CA LEU A 38 2.36 2.13 16.04
C LEU A 38 0.99 2.09 15.36
N GLY A 39 0.68 3.11 14.57
CA GLY A 39 -0.43 3.05 13.63
C GLY A 39 -0.01 2.53 12.25
N THR A 40 -0.92 2.54 11.30
CA THR A 40 -0.67 2.15 9.90
C THR A 40 -0.94 3.33 8.96
N ASN A 41 -0.01 3.60 8.05
CA ASN A 41 -0.21 4.52 6.92
C ASN A 41 -0.10 3.73 5.61
N VAL A 42 -1.05 3.96 4.70
CA VAL A 42 -1.04 3.40 3.35
C VAL A 42 -0.97 4.54 2.35
N VAL A 43 0.05 4.54 1.48
CA VAL A 43 0.31 5.66 0.56
C VAL A 43 -0.94 6.04 -0.23
N TRP A 44 -1.69 5.04 -0.71
CA TRP A 44 -2.92 5.26 -1.46
C TRP A 44 -4.10 5.85 -0.66
N PHE A 45 -4.00 5.97 0.67
CA PHE A 45 -5.08 6.48 1.53
C PHE A 45 -4.74 7.83 2.15
N GLU A 46 -3.50 8.31 1.99
CA GLU A 46 -3.00 9.48 2.71
C GLU A 46 -3.25 10.77 1.94
N LYS A 47 -4.36 11.43 2.27
CA LYS A 47 -4.70 12.78 1.79
C LYS A 47 -4.10 13.86 2.68
N ALA A 48 -3.83 15.03 2.10
CA ALA A 48 -3.38 16.23 2.82
C ALA A 48 -4.58 16.93 3.46
N GLY A 49 -4.99 16.53 4.65
CA GLY A 49 -6.19 17.02 5.32
C GLY A 49 -7.46 16.71 4.52
N ASP A 50 -8.37 17.66 4.44
CA ASP A 50 -9.65 17.53 3.71
C ASP A 50 -9.52 17.90 2.22
N THR A 51 -8.32 17.83 1.66
CA THR A 51 -8.06 18.15 0.25
C THR A 51 -8.01 16.90 -0.63
N GLU A 52 -8.06 17.10 -1.95
CA GLU A 52 -7.83 16.02 -2.92
C GLU A 52 -6.35 15.83 -3.27
N ASN A 53 -5.43 16.49 -2.56
CA ASN A 53 -4.00 16.32 -2.74
C ASN A 53 -3.47 15.15 -1.89
N ALA A 54 -2.45 14.45 -2.39
CA ALA A 54 -1.73 13.47 -1.60
C ALA A 54 -0.86 14.15 -0.53
N ARG A 55 -0.70 13.48 0.62
CA ARG A 55 0.09 13.95 1.74
C ARG A 55 1.58 13.92 1.41
N ALA A 56 2.31 14.96 1.80
CA ALA A 56 3.76 14.97 1.69
C ALA A 56 4.42 13.93 2.60
N SER A 57 5.53 13.35 2.16
CA SER A 57 6.22 12.29 2.93
C SER A 57 6.60 12.75 4.34
N ALA A 58 7.04 14.01 4.48
CA ALA A 58 7.42 14.60 5.77
C ALA A 58 6.29 14.68 6.80
N ASP A 59 5.02 14.69 6.35
CA ASP A 59 3.84 14.85 7.19
C ASP A 59 3.24 13.51 7.65
N TYR A 60 3.89 12.39 7.31
CA TYR A 60 3.47 11.07 7.79
C TYR A 60 3.77 10.90 9.27
N ARG A 61 2.98 10.08 9.96
CA ARG A 61 3.14 9.81 11.38
C ARG A 61 4.46 9.08 11.65
N ARG A 62 5.21 9.56 12.66
CA ARG A 62 6.45 8.91 13.09
C ARG A 62 6.19 7.55 13.75
N LEU A 63 5.16 7.47 14.61
CA LEU A 63 4.75 6.23 15.26
C LEU A 63 3.79 5.45 14.35
N ALA A 64 4.30 4.98 13.22
CA ALA A 64 3.54 4.21 12.25
C ALA A 64 4.42 3.20 11.50
N LEU A 65 3.75 2.20 10.95
CA LEU A 65 4.21 1.41 9.82
C LEU A 65 3.66 2.06 8.55
N VAL A 66 4.47 2.22 7.52
CA VAL A 66 4.05 2.70 6.20
C VAL A 66 4.20 1.58 5.16
N ALA A 67 3.20 1.45 4.31
CA ALA A 67 3.20 0.56 3.14
C ALA A 67 2.59 1.28 1.93
N VAL A 68 2.89 0.83 0.71
CA VAL A 68 2.24 1.34 -0.50
C VAL A 68 0.79 0.90 -0.55
N GLY A 69 0.51 -0.38 -0.29
CA GLY A 69 -0.82 -0.95 -0.24
C GLY A 69 -0.95 -1.99 0.86
N THR A 70 -2.13 -2.60 0.99
CA THR A 70 -2.43 -3.67 1.95
C THR A 70 -2.82 -4.97 1.25
N HIS A 71 -3.01 -6.03 2.03
CA HIS A 71 -3.54 -7.31 1.53
C HIS A 71 -5.00 -7.24 1.04
N ASP A 72 -5.75 -6.20 1.45
CA ASP A 72 -7.14 -5.95 1.02
C ASP A 72 -7.23 -5.06 -0.23
N MET A 73 -6.08 -4.65 -0.74
CA MET A 73 -5.93 -3.94 -2.01
C MET A 73 -5.34 -4.88 -3.06
N PRO A 74 -5.57 -4.63 -4.35
CA PRO A 74 -4.82 -5.32 -5.38
C PRO A 74 -3.33 -4.95 -5.28
N PRO A 75 -2.41 -5.82 -5.76
CA PRO A 75 -1.02 -5.45 -5.91
C PRO A 75 -0.85 -4.13 -6.66
N THR A 76 0.24 -3.40 -6.38
CA THR A 76 0.46 -2.05 -6.91
C THR A 76 0.36 -1.98 -8.44
N LEU A 77 0.91 -2.96 -9.16
CA LEU A 77 0.78 -3.02 -10.63
C LEU A 77 -0.68 -3.13 -11.09
N SER A 78 -1.48 -3.95 -10.42
CA SER A 78 -2.91 -4.08 -10.75
C SER A 78 -3.67 -2.81 -10.40
N TYR A 79 -3.36 -2.17 -9.27
CA TYR A 79 -3.96 -0.89 -8.88
C TYR A 79 -3.69 0.19 -9.93
N LEU A 80 -2.44 0.33 -10.36
CA LEU A 80 -2.04 1.28 -11.41
C LEU A 80 -2.82 1.09 -12.73
N ARG A 81 -3.21 -0.14 -13.04
CA ARG A 81 -4.00 -0.50 -14.24
C ARG A 81 -5.51 -0.34 -14.06
N GLY A 82 -5.99 -0.04 -12.86
CA GLY A 82 -7.42 -0.05 -12.55
C GLY A 82 -8.01 -1.46 -12.39
N GLY A 83 -7.16 -2.47 -12.16
CA GLY A 83 -7.58 -3.87 -12.06
C GLY A 83 -8.56 -4.15 -10.92
N HIS A 84 -8.55 -3.32 -9.86
CA HIS A 84 -9.53 -3.41 -8.78
C HIS A 84 -10.95 -3.02 -9.23
N ILE A 85 -11.07 -2.10 -10.16
CA ILE A 85 -12.36 -1.69 -10.72
C ILE A 85 -12.88 -2.80 -11.62
N THR A 86 -12.03 -3.28 -12.55
CA THR A 86 -12.36 -4.40 -13.44
C THR A 86 -12.79 -5.64 -12.67
N LEU A 87 -12.01 -6.04 -11.66
CA LEU A 87 -12.34 -7.20 -10.82
C LEU A 87 -13.70 -7.04 -10.11
N ARG A 88 -13.96 -5.87 -9.52
CA ARG A 88 -15.23 -5.61 -8.84
C ARG A 88 -16.42 -5.57 -9.80
N GLU A 89 -16.22 -5.09 -11.02
CA GLU A 89 -17.22 -5.13 -12.08
C GLU A 89 -17.53 -6.57 -12.50
N GLU A 90 -16.50 -7.38 -12.78
CA GLU A 90 -16.64 -8.80 -13.14
C GLU A 90 -17.35 -9.62 -12.05
N LEU A 91 -17.09 -9.30 -10.78
CA LEU A 91 -17.74 -9.94 -9.63
C LEU A 91 -19.15 -9.38 -9.32
N GLY A 92 -19.57 -8.33 -10.01
CA GLY A 92 -20.88 -7.70 -9.76
C GLY A 92 -20.99 -7.01 -8.40
N VAL A 93 -19.88 -6.56 -7.82
CA VAL A 93 -19.82 -5.90 -6.50
C VAL A 93 -19.56 -4.40 -6.57
N LEU A 94 -19.49 -3.80 -7.76
CA LEU A 94 -19.48 -2.35 -7.90
C LEU A 94 -20.81 -1.76 -7.46
N THR A 95 -20.76 -0.66 -6.74
CA THR A 95 -21.94 0.09 -6.29
C THR A 95 -22.22 1.32 -7.16
N ARG A 96 -21.29 1.69 -8.02
CA ARG A 96 -21.37 2.81 -8.96
C ARG A 96 -20.88 2.36 -10.35
N PRO A 97 -21.19 3.09 -11.44
CA PRO A 97 -20.68 2.77 -12.77
C PRO A 97 -19.15 2.72 -12.81
N ALA A 98 -18.58 1.76 -13.54
CA ALA A 98 -17.13 1.57 -13.63
C ALA A 98 -16.40 2.81 -14.16
N GLU A 99 -16.99 3.55 -15.08
CA GLU A 99 -16.44 4.78 -15.66
C GLU A 99 -16.29 5.89 -14.60
N VAL A 100 -17.20 5.95 -13.62
CA VAL A 100 -17.14 6.93 -12.52
C VAL A 100 -16.03 6.56 -11.57
N GLU A 101 -15.94 5.28 -11.18
CA GLU A 101 -14.86 4.77 -10.33
C GLU A 101 -13.49 4.98 -10.99
N ASP A 102 -13.35 4.69 -12.29
CA ASP A 102 -12.09 4.86 -13.03
C ASP A 102 -11.68 6.33 -13.15
N ALA A 103 -12.64 7.24 -13.35
CA ALA A 103 -12.34 8.67 -13.41
C ALA A 103 -11.82 9.21 -12.08
N GLU A 104 -12.44 8.82 -10.96
CA GLU A 104 -12.01 9.20 -9.61
C GLU A 104 -10.64 8.57 -9.26
N ASP A 105 -10.44 7.29 -9.61
CA ASP A 105 -9.17 6.61 -9.40
C ASP A 105 -8.02 7.27 -10.17
N ARG A 106 -8.24 7.64 -11.44
CA ARG A 106 -7.24 8.38 -12.22
C ARG A 106 -6.94 9.74 -11.62
N ALA A 107 -7.95 10.46 -11.16
CA ALA A 107 -7.75 11.75 -10.50
C ALA A 107 -6.91 11.60 -9.24
N TRP A 108 -7.16 10.56 -8.45
CA TRP A 108 -6.39 10.26 -7.25
C TRP A 108 -4.95 9.81 -7.59
N GLN A 109 -4.77 8.92 -8.56
CA GLN A 109 -3.43 8.55 -9.03
C GLN A 109 -2.64 9.78 -9.46
N GLN A 110 -3.27 10.72 -10.19
CA GLN A 110 -2.60 11.96 -10.61
C GLN A 110 -2.19 12.81 -9.40
N ALA A 111 -3.01 12.92 -8.38
CA ALA A 111 -2.66 13.64 -7.16
C ALA A 111 -1.44 13.02 -6.45
N VAL A 112 -1.39 11.68 -6.36
CA VAL A 112 -0.24 10.95 -5.82
C VAL A 112 1.00 11.18 -6.69
N PHE A 113 0.90 11.07 -8.02
CA PHE A 113 2.04 11.27 -8.92
C PHE A 113 2.57 12.70 -8.87
N ASN A 114 1.70 13.70 -8.77
CA ASN A 114 2.11 15.09 -8.57
C ASN A 114 2.92 15.26 -7.27
N GLN A 115 2.53 14.57 -6.20
CA GLN A 115 3.28 14.60 -4.95
C GLN A 115 4.64 13.90 -5.08
N LEU A 116 4.69 12.72 -5.73
CA LEU A 116 5.94 12.02 -6.01
C LEU A 116 6.89 12.87 -6.87
N ALA A 117 6.36 13.58 -7.86
CA ALA A 117 7.13 14.49 -8.70
C ALA A 117 7.64 15.71 -7.92
N THR A 118 6.81 16.28 -7.04
CA THR A 118 7.20 17.40 -6.16
C THR A 118 8.37 17.03 -5.26
N GLU A 119 8.44 15.79 -4.81
CA GLU A 119 9.55 15.26 -3.99
C GLU A 119 10.72 14.70 -4.83
N GLY A 120 10.66 14.82 -6.16
CA GLY A 120 11.75 14.43 -7.06
C GLY A 120 11.97 12.92 -7.19
N VAL A 121 10.96 12.11 -6.83
CA VAL A 121 11.04 10.63 -6.92
C VAL A 121 10.37 10.06 -8.17
N LEU A 122 9.60 10.87 -8.90
CA LEU A 122 8.95 10.50 -10.16
C LEU A 122 9.09 11.63 -11.19
N ASP A 123 9.15 11.29 -12.48
CA ASP A 123 9.11 12.26 -13.57
C ASP A 123 7.72 12.95 -13.59
N PRO A 124 7.65 14.30 -13.60
CA PRO A 124 6.39 15.03 -13.63
C PRO A 124 5.56 14.80 -14.91
N ALA A 125 6.14 14.23 -15.98
CA ALA A 125 5.41 13.89 -17.18
C ALA A 125 4.59 12.59 -17.09
N VAL A 126 4.80 11.78 -16.02
CA VAL A 126 4.04 10.54 -15.80
C VAL A 126 2.59 10.85 -15.45
N THR A 127 1.68 10.18 -16.14
CA THR A 127 0.22 10.29 -15.95
C THR A 127 -0.37 8.95 -15.51
N PRO A 128 -1.63 8.93 -15.01
CA PRO A 128 -2.32 7.68 -14.67
C PRO A 128 -2.34 6.69 -15.83
N ARG A 129 -2.21 5.40 -15.50
CA ARG A 129 -2.01 4.30 -16.48
C ARG A 129 -0.71 4.48 -17.29
N PRO A 130 0.45 4.61 -16.61
CA PRO A 130 1.72 4.89 -17.27
C PRO A 130 2.20 3.71 -18.13
N ASP A 131 2.96 4.01 -19.19
CA ASP A 131 3.64 2.98 -19.98
C ASP A 131 4.76 2.30 -19.19
N ASP A 132 5.50 3.05 -18.35
CA ASP A 132 6.51 2.51 -17.43
C ASP A 132 5.97 2.39 -16.00
N GLU A 133 5.14 1.38 -15.79
CA GLU A 133 4.54 1.10 -14.48
C GLU A 133 5.60 0.77 -13.41
N LEU A 134 6.71 0.14 -13.80
CA LEU A 134 7.76 -0.27 -12.85
C LEU A 134 8.46 0.94 -12.25
N ALA A 135 8.69 2.00 -13.02
CA ALA A 135 9.25 3.25 -12.50
C ALA A 135 8.33 3.86 -11.43
N VAL A 136 7.01 3.79 -11.64
CA VAL A 136 6.02 4.29 -10.67
C VAL A 136 6.01 3.42 -9.41
N VAL A 137 6.03 2.10 -9.54
CA VAL A 137 6.11 1.17 -8.39
C VAL A 137 7.36 1.46 -7.55
N GLU A 138 8.52 1.63 -8.18
CA GLU A 138 9.75 2.01 -7.47
C GLU A 138 9.66 3.38 -6.79
N ALA A 139 9.08 4.38 -7.47
CA ALA A 139 8.91 5.72 -6.92
C ALA A 139 8.02 5.70 -5.66
N LEU A 140 6.92 4.94 -5.68
CA LEU A 140 6.03 4.75 -4.52
C LEU A 140 6.78 4.15 -3.32
N HIS A 141 7.62 3.13 -3.55
CA HIS A 141 8.41 2.52 -2.48
C HIS A 141 9.53 3.44 -1.95
N ARG A 142 10.18 4.23 -2.83
CA ARG A 142 11.13 5.27 -2.40
C ARG A 142 10.44 6.33 -1.55
N PHE A 143 9.26 6.78 -1.98
CA PHE A 143 8.46 7.75 -1.23
C PHE A 143 8.08 7.20 0.15
N ALA A 144 7.57 5.97 0.23
CA ALA A 144 7.24 5.32 1.50
C ALA A 144 8.47 5.24 2.42
N ALA A 145 9.65 4.91 1.87
CA ALA A 145 10.90 4.84 2.61
C ALA A 145 11.41 6.22 3.09
N ALA A 146 11.07 7.31 2.38
CA ALA A 146 11.45 8.68 2.74
C ALA A 146 10.60 9.25 3.90
N THR A 147 9.48 8.63 4.25
CA THR A 147 8.62 9.08 5.35
C THR A 147 9.32 8.95 6.71
N PRO A 148 8.95 9.75 7.72
CA PRO A 148 9.50 9.64 9.08
C PRO A 148 8.92 8.44 9.87
N ALA A 149 8.05 7.61 9.29
CA ALA A 149 7.42 6.49 9.94
C ALA A 149 8.46 5.50 10.53
N ALA A 150 8.18 4.87 11.66
CA ALA A 150 9.13 3.98 12.34
C ALA A 150 9.50 2.76 11.51
N LEU A 151 8.54 2.22 10.76
CA LEU A 151 8.70 1.03 9.93
C LEU A 151 8.20 1.28 8.50
N THR A 152 8.88 0.66 7.54
CA THR A 152 8.44 0.58 6.13
C THR A 152 8.31 -0.89 5.76
N VAL A 153 7.20 -1.23 5.10
CA VAL A 153 6.93 -2.59 4.63
C VAL A 153 6.71 -2.57 3.12
N THR A 154 7.31 -3.52 2.44
CA THR A 154 7.08 -3.81 1.02
C THR A 154 6.30 -5.10 0.90
N ASN A 155 5.19 -5.09 0.19
CA ASN A 155 4.37 -6.27 -0.03
C ASN A 155 5.10 -7.25 -0.95
N LEU A 156 5.09 -8.52 -0.57
CA LEU A 156 5.75 -9.58 -1.34
C LEU A 156 5.16 -9.73 -2.75
N VAL A 157 3.85 -9.53 -2.89
CA VAL A 157 3.15 -9.55 -4.18
C VAL A 157 3.71 -8.51 -5.16
N ASP A 158 4.08 -7.32 -4.67
CA ASP A 158 4.71 -6.29 -5.50
C ASP A 158 6.14 -6.69 -5.88
N MET A 159 6.89 -7.34 -4.96
CA MET A 159 8.27 -7.76 -5.20
C MET A 159 8.41 -8.84 -6.28
N VAL A 160 7.37 -9.64 -6.50
CA VAL A 160 7.34 -10.65 -7.57
C VAL A 160 6.59 -10.19 -8.81
N GLY A 161 5.88 -9.06 -8.72
CA GLY A 161 5.09 -8.50 -9.82
C GLY A 161 3.75 -9.18 -10.02
N ASP A 162 3.17 -9.83 -9.01
CA ASP A 162 1.82 -10.39 -9.09
C ASP A 162 0.81 -9.25 -9.29
N THR A 163 -0.25 -9.53 -10.03
CA THR A 163 -1.33 -8.58 -10.31
C THR A 163 -2.67 -9.02 -9.72
N ARG A 164 -2.73 -10.20 -9.09
CA ARG A 164 -3.96 -10.76 -8.56
C ARG A 164 -4.14 -10.36 -7.10
N ALA A 165 -5.34 -9.87 -6.76
CA ALA A 165 -5.69 -9.57 -5.39
C ALA A 165 -5.63 -10.85 -4.53
N GLN A 166 -5.01 -10.78 -3.35
CA GLN A 166 -4.98 -11.89 -2.39
C GLN A 166 -6.29 -12.00 -1.62
N ASN A 167 -6.94 -10.85 -1.43
CA ASN A 167 -8.26 -10.74 -0.84
C ASN A 167 -9.08 -9.70 -1.60
N GLN A 168 -10.37 -9.97 -1.78
CA GLN A 168 -11.35 -9.03 -2.31
C GLN A 168 -12.41 -8.79 -1.23
N PRO A 169 -12.31 -7.68 -0.47
CA PRO A 169 -13.27 -7.34 0.57
C PRO A 169 -14.71 -7.33 0.08
N GLY A 170 -15.63 -7.78 0.93
CA GLY A 170 -17.05 -7.86 0.58
C GLY A 170 -17.45 -9.09 -0.24
N THR A 171 -16.53 -10.03 -0.47
CA THR A 171 -16.80 -11.29 -1.18
C THR A 171 -16.66 -12.51 -0.28
N THR A 172 -17.32 -13.61 -0.67
CA THR A 172 -17.14 -14.93 -0.08
C THR A 172 -16.21 -15.77 -0.95
N ARG A 173 -15.73 -16.90 -0.40
CA ARG A 173 -14.86 -17.83 -1.12
C ARG A 173 -15.47 -18.37 -2.43
N ASP A 174 -16.80 -18.48 -2.48
CA ASP A 174 -17.51 -18.96 -3.68
C ASP A 174 -17.48 -17.93 -4.81
N LEU A 175 -17.36 -16.64 -4.46
CA LEU A 175 -17.32 -15.56 -5.43
C LEU A 175 -15.86 -15.23 -5.83
N TYR A 176 -14.93 -15.22 -4.87
CA TYR A 176 -13.52 -14.97 -5.12
C TYR A 176 -12.66 -15.88 -4.21
N PRO A 177 -11.53 -16.44 -4.69
CA PRO A 177 -10.69 -17.37 -3.91
C PRO A 177 -9.83 -16.65 -2.87
N ASN A 178 -10.47 -15.84 -2.00
CA ASN A 178 -9.81 -15.09 -0.95
C ASN A 178 -8.83 -15.95 -0.15
N TRP A 179 -7.60 -15.47 0.03
CA TRP A 179 -6.53 -16.12 0.79
C TRP A 179 -6.07 -17.47 0.22
N CYS A 180 -6.49 -17.81 -1.00
CA CYS A 180 -6.16 -19.07 -1.67
C CYS A 180 -5.47 -18.86 -3.02
N VAL A 181 -5.04 -17.62 -3.32
CA VAL A 181 -4.34 -17.27 -4.56
C VAL A 181 -2.84 -17.54 -4.37
N PRO A 182 -2.23 -18.51 -5.08
CA PRO A 182 -0.78 -18.74 -5.00
C PRO A 182 -0.01 -17.52 -5.51
N LEU A 183 1.14 -17.22 -4.90
CA LEU A 183 2.01 -16.16 -5.37
C LEU A 183 2.48 -16.43 -6.80
N CYS A 184 2.40 -15.44 -7.70
CA CYS A 184 2.85 -15.56 -9.08
C CYS A 184 3.67 -14.34 -9.52
N ASP A 185 4.39 -14.49 -10.62
CA ASP A 185 5.03 -13.38 -11.30
C ASP A 185 4.04 -12.58 -12.19
N SER A 186 4.52 -11.56 -12.87
CA SER A 186 3.73 -10.72 -13.78
C SER A 186 3.16 -11.48 -14.99
N GLN A 187 3.65 -12.69 -15.27
CA GLN A 187 3.16 -13.59 -16.32
C GLN A 187 2.25 -14.68 -15.76
N GLN A 188 1.83 -14.55 -14.50
CA GLN A 188 0.98 -15.49 -13.78
C GLN A 188 1.59 -16.90 -13.60
N ARG A 189 2.92 -17.01 -13.62
CA ARG A 189 3.60 -18.27 -13.30
C ARG A 189 3.82 -18.34 -11.79
N PRO A 190 3.50 -19.46 -11.13
CA PRO A 190 3.73 -19.61 -9.69
C PRO A 190 5.19 -19.35 -9.32
N VAL A 191 5.40 -18.58 -8.25
CA VAL A 191 6.71 -18.28 -7.69
C VAL A 191 6.85 -19.04 -6.37
N LEU A 192 7.83 -19.95 -6.31
CA LEU A 192 8.13 -20.69 -5.10
C LEU A 192 8.97 -19.81 -4.14
N LEU A 193 8.95 -20.15 -2.86
CA LEU A 193 9.65 -19.40 -1.82
C LEU A 193 11.15 -19.25 -2.12
N GLU A 194 11.78 -20.29 -2.58
CA GLU A 194 13.19 -20.35 -2.97
C GLU A 194 13.53 -19.47 -4.19
N ASP A 195 12.56 -19.15 -5.04
CA ASP A 195 12.73 -18.38 -6.27
C ASP A 195 12.45 -16.87 -6.10
N ILE A 196 11.89 -16.45 -4.96
CA ILE A 196 11.48 -15.05 -4.72
C ILE A 196 12.65 -14.10 -4.87
N ALA A 197 13.80 -14.41 -4.24
CA ALA A 197 14.97 -13.54 -4.28
C ALA A 197 15.59 -13.40 -5.69
N GLY A 198 15.28 -14.34 -6.60
CA GLY A 198 15.69 -14.29 -8.00
C GLY A 198 14.76 -13.49 -8.91
N GLN A 199 13.62 -13.01 -8.40
CA GLN A 199 12.67 -12.23 -9.21
C GLN A 199 13.24 -10.85 -9.56
N PRO A 200 13.07 -10.36 -10.80
CA PRO A 200 13.66 -9.10 -11.24
C PRO A 200 13.27 -7.88 -10.39
N LEU A 201 12.01 -7.84 -9.91
CA LEU A 201 11.52 -6.74 -9.08
C LEU A 201 12.00 -6.82 -7.64
N PHE A 202 12.35 -8.01 -7.13
CA PHE A 202 12.73 -8.17 -5.72
C PHE A 202 13.91 -7.26 -5.33
N ALA A 203 15.02 -7.34 -6.06
CA ALA A 203 16.20 -6.52 -5.78
C ALA A 203 15.93 -5.02 -5.99
N ARG A 204 15.15 -4.66 -7.01
CA ARG A 204 14.79 -3.26 -7.32
C ARG A 204 13.96 -2.65 -6.19
N LEU A 205 12.90 -3.32 -5.75
CA LEU A 205 12.04 -2.80 -4.67
C LEU A 205 12.75 -2.86 -3.31
N ALA A 206 13.56 -3.88 -3.04
CA ALA A 206 14.40 -3.92 -1.85
C ALA A 206 15.38 -2.74 -1.80
N ALA A 207 15.93 -2.32 -2.95
CA ALA A 207 16.78 -1.14 -3.04
C ALA A 207 15.98 0.16 -2.88
N ALA A 208 14.81 0.26 -3.51
CA ALA A 208 13.92 1.42 -3.41
C ALA A 208 13.40 1.65 -1.99
N ALA A 209 13.11 0.58 -1.25
CA ALA A 209 12.61 0.63 0.13
C ALA A 209 13.71 0.87 1.18
N ARG A 210 14.99 0.94 0.79
CA ARG A 210 16.08 1.27 1.73
C ARG A 210 15.98 2.72 2.16
N ARG A 211 15.93 2.93 3.47
CA ARG A 211 16.10 4.26 4.05
C ARG A 211 17.54 4.71 3.83
N GLY A 212 17.73 5.94 3.34
CA GLY A 212 19.02 6.57 3.37
C GLY A 212 19.54 6.54 4.80
N GLY A 213 20.70 5.93 5.02
CA GLY A 213 21.36 5.97 6.32
C GLY A 213 21.65 7.42 6.66
N GLY A 214 20.96 7.97 7.67
CA GLY A 214 21.29 9.23 8.31
C GLY A 214 22.50 9.05 9.21
#